data_1cd8e55cb2b704251a9dae4bfac590b7
#
_entry.id   1cd8e55cb2b704251a9dae4bfac590b7
#
_cell.length_a   1.000
_cell.length_b   1.000
_cell.length_c   1.000
_cell.angle_alpha   90.00
_cell.angle_beta   90.00
_cell.angle_gamma   90.00
#
_symmetry.space_group_name_H-M   'P 1'
#
loop_
_entity.id
_entity.type
_entity.pdbx_description
1 polymer ?
#
loop_
_entity_poly.entity_id
_entity_poly.type
_entity_poly.pdbx_seq_one_letter_code
_entity_poly.pdbx_strand_id
1 'polypeptide(L)'
;MTEPPQTDEGWFVLHDFRTVDWDAWRDAAERDRDRAISEGVEYLRSHEAVEDADEGTSAVFSVLGDKADLLILHLRPSLDHLSTAERQFEKTELGRYTAQTDSFVSVTEVSGYVSDAYFDEDEEVDEGLVSYIEGKIKPELPADEYVCFYPMNKRRGETVNWYDLPFDDRADL
;
A
#
# COMPACT_ATOMS: atom_id res chain seq x y z
N MET A 1 -32.08 -7.58 -4.30
CA MET A 1 -30.74 -6.98 -4.19
C MET A 1 -29.80 -7.99 -4.79
N THR A 2 -29.20 -7.69 -5.90
CA THR A 2 -28.10 -8.49 -6.47
C THR A 2 -26.90 -8.34 -5.55
N GLU A 3 -26.33 -9.46 -5.10
CA GLU A 3 -25.07 -9.43 -4.36
C GLU A 3 -24.00 -8.75 -5.22
N PRO A 4 -23.15 -7.90 -4.64
CA PRO A 4 -22.03 -7.36 -5.38
C PRO A 4 -21.11 -8.52 -5.80
N PRO A 5 -20.42 -8.41 -6.96
CA PRO A 5 -19.44 -9.42 -7.34
C PRO A 5 -18.40 -9.57 -6.24
N GLN A 6 -18.01 -10.81 -5.97
CA GLN A 6 -16.89 -11.08 -5.09
C GLN A 6 -15.61 -10.56 -5.76
N THR A 7 -14.67 -10.08 -4.97
CA THR A 7 -13.35 -9.66 -5.43
C THR A 7 -12.32 -10.65 -4.94
N ASP A 8 -11.34 -10.98 -5.77
CA ASP A 8 -10.17 -11.73 -5.33
C ASP A 8 -9.24 -10.78 -4.58
N GLU A 9 -9.12 -10.98 -3.28
CA GLU A 9 -8.27 -10.17 -2.41
C GLU A 9 -6.82 -10.67 -2.48
N GLY A 10 -5.91 -9.71 -2.60
CA GLY A 10 -4.47 -9.95 -2.61
C GLY A 10 -3.80 -9.44 -1.33
N TRP A 11 -2.65 -8.78 -1.50
CA TRP A 11 -1.90 -8.23 -0.38
C TRP A 11 -2.55 -6.96 0.19
N PHE A 12 -2.41 -6.80 1.49
CA PHE A 12 -2.72 -5.55 2.18
C PHE A 12 -1.59 -4.54 2.00
N VAL A 13 -1.96 -3.27 1.90
CA VAL A 13 -1.02 -2.17 1.63
C VAL A 13 -1.13 -1.14 2.73
N LEU A 14 0.00 -0.79 3.33
CA LEU A 14 0.13 0.34 4.24
C LEU A 14 0.91 1.46 3.56
N HIS A 15 0.29 2.62 3.45
CA HIS A 15 0.94 3.87 3.08
C HIS A 15 1.13 4.68 4.36
N ASP A 16 2.33 4.68 4.90
CA ASP A 16 2.69 5.38 6.13
C ASP A 16 3.43 6.69 5.79
N PHE A 17 2.71 7.81 5.90
CA PHE A 17 3.24 9.14 5.64
C PHE A 17 3.75 9.76 6.92
N ARG A 18 5.01 10.20 6.91
CA ARG A 18 5.70 10.73 8.09
C ARG A 18 6.33 12.07 7.84
N THR A 19 6.19 12.93 8.85
CA THR A 19 6.89 14.21 8.92
C THR A 19 8.05 14.11 9.89
N VAL A 20 9.20 14.68 9.53
CA VAL A 20 10.37 14.76 10.39
C VAL A 20 10.23 15.96 11.33
N ASP A 21 10.46 15.75 12.62
CA ASP A 21 10.65 16.84 13.59
C ASP A 21 12.05 17.44 13.39
N TRP A 22 12.14 18.39 12.47
CA TRP A 22 13.39 19.04 12.11
C TRP A 22 14.00 19.86 13.26
N ASP A 23 13.21 20.30 14.22
CA ASP A 23 13.73 21.04 15.38
C ASP A 23 14.37 20.07 16.36
N ALA A 24 13.68 18.98 16.74
CA ALA A 24 14.25 17.92 17.54
C ALA A 24 15.49 17.29 16.88
N TRP A 25 15.45 17.09 15.55
CA TRP A 25 16.56 16.55 14.78
C TRP A 25 17.81 17.45 14.83
N ARG A 26 17.66 18.76 14.69
CA ARG A 26 18.78 19.72 14.75
C ARG A 26 19.36 19.85 16.15
N ASP A 27 18.51 19.75 17.18
CA ASP A 27 18.94 19.85 18.58
C ASP A 27 19.59 18.54 19.11
N ALA A 28 19.39 17.42 18.41
CA ALA A 28 19.96 16.13 18.79
C ALA A 28 21.49 16.13 18.65
N ALA A 29 22.15 15.44 19.57
CA ALA A 29 23.59 15.20 19.46
C ALA A 29 23.93 14.36 18.21
N GLU A 30 25.09 14.60 17.61
CA GLU A 30 25.54 13.88 16.40
C GLU A 30 25.45 12.35 16.58
N ARG A 31 25.91 11.84 17.72
CA ARG A 31 25.82 10.41 18.06
C ARG A 31 24.39 9.87 18.01
N ASP A 32 23.42 10.66 18.47
CA ASP A 32 22.02 10.22 18.52
C ASP A 32 21.38 10.26 17.12
N ARG A 33 21.78 11.22 16.28
CA ARG A 33 21.40 11.24 14.86
C ARG A 33 22.01 10.07 14.09
N ASP A 34 23.30 9.76 14.31
CA ASP A 34 23.96 8.62 13.66
C ASP A 34 23.29 7.31 14.02
N ARG A 35 22.89 7.15 15.30
CA ARG A 35 22.14 6.00 15.75
C ARG A 35 20.77 5.93 15.08
N ALA A 36 20.02 7.03 15.03
CA ALA A 36 18.71 7.09 14.38
C ALA A 36 18.81 6.72 12.89
N ILE A 37 19.81 7.23 12.18
CA ILE A 37 20.05 6.87 10.77
C ILE A 37 20.37 5.38 10.66
N SER A 38 21.27 4.86 11.50
CA SER A 38 21.67 3.45 11.43
C SER A 38 20.48 2.51 11.66
N GLU A 39 19.70 2.73 12.72
CA GLU A 39 18.52 1.90 13.04
C GLU A 39 17.43 2.05 11.97
N GLY A 40 17.21 3.27 11.48
CA GLY A 40 16.24 3.52 10.40
C GLY A 40 16.61 2.82 9.10
N VAL A 41 17.90 2.86 8.71
CA VAL A 41 18.40 2.16 7.52
C VAL A 41 18.31 0.65 7.68
N GLU A 42 18.64 0.11 8.86
CA GLU A 42 18.51 -1.32 9.15
C GLU A 42 17.04 -1.77 9.02
N TYR A 43 16.11 -1.03 9.64
CA TYR A 43 14.70 -1.29 9.52
C TYR A 43 14.21 -1.29 8.06
N LEU A 44 14.53 -0.22 7.32
CA LEU A 44 14.06 -0.09 5.93
C LEU A 44 14.62 -1.21 5.04
N ARG A 45 15.89 -1.55 5.17
CA ARG A 45 16.52 -2.61 4.38
C ARG A 45 15.98 -4.00 4.70
N SER A 46 15.71 -4.31 5.98
CA SER A 46 15.11 -5.59 6.37
C SER A 46 13.70 -5.76 5.79
N HIS A 47 12.93 -4.67 5.74
CA HIS A 47 11.58 -4.70 5.17
C HIS A 47 11.58 -4.68 3.64
N GLU A 48 12.55 -4.01 2.99
CA GLU A 48 12.76 -4.13 1.54
C GLU A 48 13.15 -5.56 1.14
N ALA A 49 13.96 -6.23 1.97
CA ALA A 49 14.33 -7.64 1.80
C ALA A 49 13.24 -8.63 2.23
N VAL A 50 12.10 -8.13 2.75
CA VAL A 50 10.95 -8.93 3.23
C VAL A 50 11.37 -9.95 4.29
N GLU A 51 12.26 -9.58 5.23
CA GLU A 51 12.70 -10.48 6.32
C GLU A 51 11.61 -10.70 7.39
N ASP A 52 10.54 -9.90 7.36
CA ASP A 52 9.43 -9.90 8.31
C ASP A 52 8.23 -10.75 7.86
N ALA A 53 8.24 -11.28 6.63
CA ALA A 53 7.15 -12.08 6.06
C ALA A 53 7.66 -13.03 4.98
N ASP A 54 6.82 -14.02 4.59
CA ASP A 54 7.15 -14.97 3.52
C ASP A 54 7.05 -14.35 2.12
N GLU A 55 6.18 -13.33 1.96
CA GLU A 55 5.92 -12.64 0.70
C GLU A 55 5.69 -11.14 0.96
N GLY A 56 5.87 -10.32 -0.05
CA GLY A 56 5.58 -8.90 0.03
C GLY A 56 6.57 -8.04 -0.71
N THR A 57 6.44 -6.74 -0.55
CA THR A 57 7.40 -5.75 -1.03
C THR A 57 7.34 -4.50 -0.17
N SER A 58 8.40 -3.72 -0.13
CA SER A 58 8.45 -2.44 0.57
C SER A 58 9.31 -1.45 -0.19
N ALA A 59 9.00 -0.18 -0.03
CA ALA A 59 9.82 0.91 -0.53
C ALA A 59 9.67 2.16 0.35
N VAL A 60 10.66 3.04 0.30
CA VAL A 60 10.61 4.36 0.92
C VAL A 60 10.80 5.45 -0.11
N PHE A 61 10.01 6.49 -0.02
CA PHE A 61 10.03 7.63 -0.93
C PHE A 61 10.14 8.94 -0.15
N SER A 62 10.85 9.90 -0.72
CA SER A 62 10.78 11.28 -0.29
C SER A 62 9.53 11.93 -0.87
N VAL A 63 8.73 12.55 -0.02
CA VAL A 63 7.46 13.18 -0.43
C VAL A 63 7.73 14.61 -0.91
N LEU A 64 7.16 14.96 -2.05
CA LEU A 64 7.26 16.30 -2.62
C LEU A 64 5.89 16.98 -2.60
N GLY A 65 5.85 18.20 -2.05
CA GLY A 65 4.70 19.09 -2.18
C GLY A 65 3.49 18.76 -1.31
N ASP A 66 3.63 17.89 -0.32
CA ASP A 66 2.59 17.55 0.66
C ASP A 66 3.09 17.77 2.09
N LYS A 67 2.28 17.41 3.07
CA LYS A 67 2.52 17.63 4.50
C LYS A 67 3.59 16.71 5.10
N ALA A 68 3.90 15.60 4.44
CA ALA A 68 4.86 14.60 4.87
C ALA A 68 6.24 14.83 4.25
N ASP A 69 7.27 14.29 4.87
CA ASP A 69 8.63 14.22 4.33
C ASP A 69 8.93 12.85 3.72
N LEU A 70 8.36 11.79 4.30
CA LEU A 70 8.59 10.40 3.90
C LEU A 70 7.27 9.67 3.68
N LEU A 71 7.25 8.77 2.70
CA LEU A 71 6.27 7.72 2.54
C LEU A 71 6.99 6.37 2.71
N ILE A 72 6.60 5.59 3.72
CA ILE A 72 7.01 4.20 3.87
C ILE A 72 5.86 3.34 3.37
N LEU A 73 6.13 2.56 2.33
CA LEU A 73 5.13 1.72 1.67
C LEU A 73 5.44 0.26 1.95
N HIS A 74 4.46 -0.44 2.51
CA HIS A 74 4.54 -1.89 2.76
C HIS A 74 3.37 -2.62 2.13
N LEU A 75 3.66 -3.70 1.41
CA LEU A 75 2.68 -4.66 0.92
C LEU A 75 2.96 -6.02 1.57
N ARG A 76 1.98 -6.57 2.26
CA ARG A 76 2.11 -7.84 3.01
C ARG A 76 0.85 -8.69 2.90
N PRO A 77 0.98 -10.02 3.10
CA PRO A 77 -0.17 -10.94 3.03
C PRO A 77 -1.23 -10.72 4.10
N SER A 78 -0.91 -10.04 5.19
CA SER A 78 -1.87 -9.82 6.28
C SER A 78 -1.73 -8.46 6.95
N LEU A 79 -2.82 -7.99 7.56
CA LEU A 79 -2.84 -6.78 8.39
C LEU A 79 -1.93 -6.90 9.62
N ASP A 80 -1.73 -8.11 10.14
CA ASP A 80 -0.86 -8.33 11.30
C ASP A 80 0.61 -8.04 10.96
N HIS A 81 1.06 -8.40 9.75
CA HIS A 81 2.40 -8.03 9.28
C HIS A 81 2.54 -6.51 9.16
N LEU A 82 1.57 -5.82 8.56
CA LEU A 82 1.58 -4.36 8.43
C LEU A 82 1.60 -3.67 9.81
N SER A 83 0.75 -4.13 10.73
CA SER A 83 0.70 -3.62 12.10
C SER A 83 2.02 -3.85 12.85
N THR A 84 2.69 -4.96 12.57
CA THR A 84 3.98 -5.27 13.18
C THR A 84 5.07 -4.36 12.61
N ALA A 85 5.12 -4.18 11.30
CA ALA A 85 6.06 -3.30 10.63
C ALA A 85 5.95 -1.85 11.15
N GLU A 86 4.72 -1.30 11.19
CA GLU A 86 4.46 0.04 11.72
C GLU A 86 5.00 0.21 13.15
N ARG A 87 4.68 -0.75 14.04
CA ARG A 87 5.14 -0.71 15.43
C ARG A 87 6.65 -0.94 15.60
N GLN A 88 7.27 -1.66 14.70
CA GLN A 88 8.73 -1.82 14.71
C GLN A 88 9.41 -0.52 14.33
N PHE A 89 8.89 0.20 13.32
CA PHE A 89 9.40 1.53 12.97
C PHE A 89 9.31 2.51 14.14
N GLU A 90 8.16 2.56 14.84
CA GLU A 90 7.95 3.41 16.02
C GLU A 90 8.98 3.16 17.15
N LYS A 91 9.55 1.96 17.21
CA LYS A 91 10.55 1.61 18.23
C LYS A 91 11.98 1.98 17.84
N THR A 92 12.22 2.34 16.58
CA THR A 92 13.55 2.78 16.13
C THR A 92 13.87 4.18 16.68
N GLU A 93 15.15 4.49 16.80
CA GLU A 93 15.53 5.88 17.14
C GLU A 93 15.11 6.88 16.04
N LEU A 94 15.00 6.44 14.78
CA LEU A 94 14.45 7.28 13.71
C LEU A 94 12.96 7.60 13.93
N GLY A 95 12.20 6.63 14.40
CA GLY A 95 10.78 6.82 14.75
C GLY A 95 10.56 7.93 15.76
N ARG A 96 11.48 8.16 16.71
CA ARG A 96 11.41 9.26 17.69
C ARG A 96 11.48 10.66 17.08
N TYR A 97 12.07 10.79 15.90
CA TYR A 97 12.20 12.07 15.20
C TYR A 97 11.17 12.23 14.07
N THR A 98 10.21 11.33 14.01
CA THR A 98 9.14 11.40 13.01
C THR A 98 7.77 11.33 13.67
N ALA A 99 6.78 11.92 13.03
CA ALA A 99 5.38 11.79 13.40
C ALA A 99 4.58 11.32 12.20
N GLN A 100 3.66 10.37 12.43
CA GLN A 100 2.72 9.96 11.40
C GLN A 100 1.79 11.13 11.07
N THR A 101 1.78 11.57 9.83
CA THR A 101 0.97 12.71 9.35
C THR A 101 -0.35 12.23 8.78
N ASP A 102 -0.26 11.19 7.96
CA ASP A 102 -1.40 10.50 7.33
C ASP A 102 -1.06 9.03 7.19
N SER A 103 -2.06 8.17 7.11
CA SER A 103 -1.88 6.78 6.72
C SER A 103 -3.10 6.24 6.00
N PHE A 104 -2.85 5.30 5.10
CA PHE A 104 -3.90 4.61 4.37
C PHE A 104 -3.61 3.12 4.40
N VAL A 105 -4.63 2.34 4.75
CA VAL A 105 -4.61 0.90 4.61
C VAL A 105 -5.58 0.52 3.50
N SER A 106 -5.13 -0.29 2.58
CA SER A 106 -5.93 -0.81 1.49
C SER A 106 -5.61 -2.28 1.23
N VAL A 107 -6.32 -2.89 0.31
CA VAL A 107 -6.06 -4.23 -0.18
C VAL A 107 -5.96 -4.15 -1.70
N THR A 108 -5.04 -4.91 -2.27
CA THR A 108 -5.01 -5.12 -3.72
C THR A 108 -6.10 -6.11 -4.08
N GLU A 109 -6.88 -5.82 -5.10
CA GLU A 109 -8.00 -6.66 -5.49
C GLU A 109 -8.19 -6.66 -7.01
N VAL A 110 -8.75 -7.75 -7.52
CA VAL A 110 -9.27 -7.82 -8.88
C VAL A 110 -10.79 -7.86 -8.81
N SER A 111 -11.43 -6.98 -9.57
CA SER A 111 -12.89 -6.91 -9.63
C SER A 111 -13.47 -8.19 -10.21
N GLY A 112 -14.52 -8.76 -9.57
CA GLY A 112 -15.28 -9.89 -10.09
C GLY A 112 -15.90 -9.64 -11.48
N TYR A 113 -16.08 -8.37 -11.88
CA TYR A 113 -16.47 -8.04 -13.28
C TYR A 113 -15.41 -8.48 -14.30
N VAL A 114 -14.16 -8.57 -13.90
CA VAL A 114 -13.05 -9.04 -14.76
C VAL A 114 -12.92 -10.55 -14.67
N SER A 115 -13.03 -11.14 -13.46
CA SER A 115 -12.88 -12.59 -13.27
C SER A 115 -14.03 -13.39 -13.92
N ASP A 116 -15.29 -12.95 -13.73
CA ASP A 116 -16.45 -13.66 -14.29
C ASP A 116 -16.51 -13.62 -15.83
N ALA A 117 -15.91 -12.60 -16.46
CA ALA A 117 -15.84 -12.49 -17.91
C ALA A 117 -14.80 -13.45 -18.54
N TYR A 118 -13.90 -14.01 -17.72
CA TYR A 118 -12.75 -14.79 -18.20
C TYR A 118 -12.72 -16.24 -17.69
N PHE A 119 -13.46 -16.57 -16.61
CA PHE A 119 -13.59 -17.94 -16.11
C PHE A 119 -14.93 -18.57 -16.55
N ASP A 120 -15.17 -18.66 -17.85
CA ASP A 120 -16.24 -19.54 -18.36
C ASP A 120 -15.74 -20.98 -18.18
N GLU A 121 -16.51 -21.82 -17.50
CA GLU A 121 -16.10 -23.17 -17.01
C GLU A 121 -15.62 -24.14 -18.11
N ASP A 122 -15.71 -23.75 -19.38
CA ASP A 122 -15.41 -24.58 -20.54
C ASP A 122 -14.17 -24.15 -21.37
N GLU A 123 -13.43 -23.10 -20.99
CA GLU A 123 -12.22 -22.67 -21.71
C GLU A 123 -10.94 -22.97 -20.92
N GLU A 124 -9.88 -23.40 -21.62
CA GLU A 124 -8.54 -23.50 -21.06
C GLU A 124 -8.10 -22.15 -20.50
N VAL A 125 -7.75 -22.11 -19.21
CA VAL A 125 -7.31 -20.85 -18.55
C VAL A 125 -6.07 -20.32 -19.25
N ASP A 126 -6.17 -19.11 -19.80
CA ASP A 126 -5.04 -18.44 -20.45
C ASP A 126 -3.95 -18.11 -19.40
N GLU A 127 -2.75 -18.67 -19.57
CA GLU A 127 -1.60 -18.41 -18.68
C GLU A 127 -1.28 -16.90 -18.58
N GLY A 128 -1.53 -16.13 -19.65
CA GLY A 128 -1.35 -14.67 -19.65
C GLY A 128 -2.33 -13.97 -18.69
N LEU A 129 -3.56 -14.47 -18.60
CA LEU A 129 -4.57 -13.93 -17.68
C LEU A 129 -4.24 -14.26 -16.23
N VAL A 130 -3.81 -15.49 -15.93
CA VAL A 130 -3.38 -15.88 -14.57
C VAL A 130 -2.25 -14.95 -14.12
N SER A 131 -1.23 -14.76 -14.96
CA SER A 131 -0.12 -13.86 -14.67
C SER A 131 -0.57 -12.40 -14.46
N TYR A 132 -1.56 -11.94 -15.23
CA TYR A 132 -2.13 -10.60 -15.06
C TYR A 132 -2.83 -10.46 -13.71
N ILE A 133 -3.66 -11.43 -13.33
CA ILE A 133 -4.38 -11.43 -12.04
C ILE A 133 -3.38 -11.48 -10.89
N GLU A 134 -2.41 -12.39 -10.93
CA GLU A 134 -1.36 -12.49 -9.92
C GLU A 134 -0.60 -11.17 -9.77
N GLY A 135 -0.22 -10.54 -10.87
CA GLY A 135 0.43 -9.24 -10.86
C GLY A 135 -0.44 -8.10 -10.31
N LYS A 136 -1.77 -8.25 -10.30
CA LYS A 136 -2.70 -7.28 -9.70
C LYS A 136 -2.91 -7.49 -8.20
N ILE A 137 -3.00 -8.74 -7.75
CA ILE A 137 -3.23 -9.06 -6.34
C ILE A 137 -1.93 -9.14 -5.53
N LYS A 138 -0.79 -9.44 -6.19
CA LYS A 138 0.55 -9.47 -5.60
C LYS A 138 1.51 -8.57 -6.38
N PRO A 139 1.27 -7.25 -6.42
CA PRO A 139 2.06 -6.37 -7.26
C PRO A 139 3.49 -6.22 -6.74
N GLU A 140 4.45 -6.33 -7.64
CA GLU A 140 5.80 -5.87 -7.38
C GLU A 140 5.86 -4.34 -7.53
N LEU A 141 6.56 -3.68 -6.62
CA LEU A 141 6.81 -2.26 -6.76
C LEU A 141 7.76 -2.03 -7.93
N PRO A 142 7.39 -1.18 -8.89
CA PRO A 142 8.26 -0.88 -10.03
C PRO A 142 9.54 -0.18 -9.56
N ALA A 143 10.65 -0.41 -10.26
CA ALA A 143 11.92 0.28 -10.02
C ALA A 143 11.94 1.69 -10.61
N ASP A 144 10.79 2.36 -10.64
CA ASP A 144 10.63 3.72 -11.16
C ASP A 144 11.11 4.74 -10.13
N GLU A 145 11.72 5.83 -10.63
CA GLU A 145 12.25 6.90 -9.79
C GLU A 145 11.15 7.72 -9.11
N TYR A 146 9.96 7.77 -9.69
CA TYR A 146 8.83 8.58 -9.21
C TYR A 146 7.57 7.76 -9.04
N VAL A 147 6.90 7.97 -7.91
CA VAL A 147 5.59 7.38 -7.59
C VAL A 147 4.58 8.49 -7.35
N CYS A 148 3.41 8.37 -7.97
CA CYS A 148 2.29 9.25 -7.71
C CYS A 148 1.25 8.50 -6.88
N PHE A 149 0.96 9.00 -5.68
CA PHE A 149 -0.10 8.49 -4.82
C PHE A 149 -1.25 9.50 -4.76
N TYR A 150 -2.46 9.03 -5.09
CA TYR A 150 -3.67 9.83 -4.96
C TYR A 150 -4.87 8.93 -4.65
N PRO A 151 -5.51 9.10 -3.48
CA PRO A 151 -6.72 8.37 -3.15
C PRO A 151 -7.89 8.86 -4.02
N MET A 152 -8.64 7.90 -4.60
CA MET A 152 -9.84 8.19 -5.37
C MET A 152 -11.06 7.51 -4.76
N ASN A 153 -12.19 8.19 -4.79
CA ASN A 153 -13.48 7.63 -4.41
C ASN A 153 -14.45 7.67 -5.57
N LYS A 154 -15.24 6.60 -5.73
CA LYS A 154 -16.39 6.64 -6.62
C LYS A 154 -17.42 7.65 -6.10
N ARG A 155 -18.07 8.37 -7.00
CA ARG A 155 -18.97 9.44 -6.64
C ARG A 155 -20.18 8.93 -5.85
N ARG A 156 -20.44 9.54 -4.70
CA ARG A 156 -21.61 9.34 -3.84
C ARG A 156 -22.30 10.68 -3.68
N GLY A 157 -23.13 11.08 -4.65
CA GLY A 157 -23.87 12.33 -4.62
C GLY A 157 -25.37 12.09 -4.60
N GLU A 158 -26.15 13.13 -4.27
CA GLU A 158 -27.63 13.07 -4.26
C GLU A 158 -28.22 12.81 -5.65
N THR A 159 -27.56 13.28 -6.70
CA THR A 159 -28.05 13.15 -8.09
C THR A 159 -27.34 12.08 -8.89
N VAL A 160 -26.11 11.72 -8.51
CA VAL A 160 -25.31 10.67 -9.15
C VAL A 160 -24.58 9.91 -8.07
N ASN A 161 -24.95 8.66 -7.87
CA ASN A 161 -24.32 7.76 -6.92
C ASN A 161 -24.00 6.45 -7.64
N TRP A 162 -22.72 6.16 -7.83
CA TRP A 162 -22.28 4.94 -8.52
C TRP A 162 -22.77 3.68 -7.80
N TYR A 163 -22.90 3.72 -6.47
CA TYR A 163 -23.31 2.56 -5.67
C TYR A 163 -24.80 2.23 -5.77
N ASP A 164 -25.62 3.18 -6.26
CA ASP A 164 -27.05 2.99 -6.50
C ASP A 164 -27.36 2.50 -7.91
N LEU A 165 -26.35 2.45 -8.80
CA LEU A 165 -26.52 1.93 -10.15
C LEU A 165 -26.81 0.42 -10.12
N PRO A 166 -27.65 -0.09 -11.03
CA PRO A 166 -27.80 -1.52 -11.27
C PRO A 166 -26.46 -2.18 -11.62
N PHE A 167 -26.37 -3.50 -11.39
CA PHE A 167 -25.14 -4.25 -11.66
C PHE A 167 -24.68 -4.10 -13.12
N ASP A 168 -25.62 -4.30 -14.07
CA ASP A 168 -25.33 -4.24 -15.50
C ASP A 168 -24.79 -2.86 -15.91
N ASP A 169 -25.42 -1.79 -15.40
CA ASP A 169 -24.96 -0.40 -15.67
C ASP A 169 -23.55 -0.13 -15.08
N ARG A 170 -23.19 -0.82 -13.99
CA ARG A 170 -21.87 -0.69 -13.39
C ARG A 170 -20.81 -1.51 -14.14
N ALA A 171 -21.22 -2.62 -14.74
CA ALA A 171 -20.33 -3.48 -15.53
C ALA A 171 -19.96 -2.83 -16.88
N ASP A 172 -20.84 -1.97 -17.42
CA ASP A 172 -20.66 -1.27 -18.69
C ASP A 172 -19.79 0.01 -18.57
N LEU A 173 -19.43 0.46 -17.34
CA LEU A 173 -18.65 1.66 -17.05
C LEU A 173 -17.17 1.36 -16.81
#